data_a5f35839ae2d8611c58bc1a15ddc8cdc
#
_entry.id   a5f35839ae2d8611c58bc1a15ddc8cdc
#
_cell.length_a   1.000
_cell.length_b   1.000
_cell.length_c   1.000
_cell.angle_alpha   90.00
_cell.angle_beta   90.00
_cell.angle_gamma   90.00
#
_symmetry.space_group_name_H-M   'P 1'
#
loop_
_entity.id
_entity.type
_entity.pdbx_description
1 polymer ?
#
loop_
_entity_poly.entity_id
_entity_poly.type
_entity_poly.pdbx_seq_one_letter_code
_entity_poly.pdbx_strand_id
1 'polypeptide(L)'
;MKINTEKTKVVLFNTARKYDFMPQLTIDGVTHLEVVEEFRLLGIHFMSNMSWQANIDSMCQKGFSRLWMLKRLKKLGASQSEIIDVYFKQIRCILELAVAVWTPGLTKGESYQIERVQKCALHVVMGDSYNSYD
;
A
#
# COMPACT_ATOMS: atom_id res chain seq x y z
N MET A 1 21.63 8.48 -23.07
CA MET A 1 20.84 7.59 -22.20
C MET A 1 19.80 6.90 -23.08
N LYS A 2 19.77 5.56 -23.14
CA LYS A 2 18.75 4.84 -23.94
C LYS A 2 17.58 4.49 -23.03
N ILE A 3 16.35 4.76 -23.50
CA ILE A 3 15.12 4.37 -22.79
C ILE A 3 14.93 2.87 -22.99
N ASN A 4 14.63 2.13 -21.91
CA ASN A 4 14.30 0.72 -22.00
C ASN A 4 12.81 0.60 -22.32
N THR A 5 12.49 0.29 -23.58
CA THR A 5 11.12 0.19 -24.10
C THR A 5 10.31 -0.93 -23.45
N GLU A 6 10.95 -2.05 -23.09
CA GLU A 6 10.29 -3.19 -22.44
C GLU A 6 9.82 -2.85 -21.00
N LYS A 7 10.52 -1.92 -20.33
CA LYS A 7 10.19 -1.49 -18.97
C LYS A 7 9.37 -0.20 -18.92
N THR A 8 9.19 0.45 -20.09
CA THR A 8 8.42 1.68 -20.19
C THR A 8 6.97 1.35 -20.49
N LYS A 9 6.07 1.77 -19.62
CA LYS A 9 4.62 1.55 -19.78
C LYS A 9 3.89 2.88 -19.72
N VAL A 10 2.72 2.92 -20.33
CA VAL A 10 1.85 4.10 -20.34
C VAL A 10 0.63 3.83 -19.46
N VAL A 11 0.33 4.78 -18.59
CA VAL A 11 -0.91 4.76 -17.80
C VAL A 11 -1.72 5.99 -18.15
N LEU A 12 -2.96 5.77 -18.52
CA LEU A 12 -3.90 6.83 -18.82
C LEU A 12 -4.81 7.04 -17.60
N PHE A 13 -4.62 8.17 -16.93
CA PHE A 13 -5.53 8.57 -15.86
C PHE A 13 -6.77 9.21 -16.46
N ASN A 14 -7.91 8.57 -16.27
CA ASN A 14 -9.17 9.05 -16.79
C ASN A 14 -10.16 9.28 -15.64
N THR A 15 -10.55 10.54 -15.48
CA THR A 15 -11.60 10.96 -14.54
C THR A 15 -12.97 11.09 -15.20
N ALA A 16 -13.06 11.01 -16.53
CA ALA A 16 -14.30 11.07 -17.29
C ALA A 16 -14.92 9.67 -17.46
N ARG A 17 -16.25 9.60 -17.42
CA ARG A 17 -16.98 8.32 -17.48
C ARG A 17 -16.92 7.58 -18.83
N LYS A 18 -16.48 8.23 -19.90
CA LYS A 18 -16.32 7.62 -21.23
C LYS A 18 -15.13 8.24 -21.94
N TYR A 19 -14.18 7.43 -22.29
CA TYR A 19 -13.09 7.76 -23.20
C TYR A 19 -12.98 6.65 -24.23
N ASP A 20 -13.40 6.95 -25.45
CA ASP A 20 -13.31 6.00 -26.57
C ASP A 20 -11.96 6.06 -27.31
N PHE A 21 -11.03 6.89 -26.82
CA PHE A 21 -9.73 7.08 -27.47
C PHE A 21 -8.60 6.48 -26.64
N MET A 22 -7.99 5.44 -27.19
CA MET A 22 -6.73 4.88 -26.67
C MET A 22 -5.57 5.49 -27.49
N PRO A 23 -4.83 6.48 -26.95
CA PRO A 23 -3.68 7.02 -27.66
C PRO A 23 -2.59 5.94 -27.78
N GLN A 24 -2.20 5.64 -28.99
CA GLN A 24 -1.01 4.83 -29.26
C GLN A 24 0.22 5.71 -29.15
N LEU A 25 0.93 5.61 -28.03
CA LEU A 25 2.18 6.31 -27.84
C LEU A 25 3.34 5.45 -28.34
N THR A 26 4.22 6.07 -29.13
CA THR A 26 5.41 5.42 -29.66
C THR A 26 6.66 6.14 -29.14
N ILE A 27 7.71 5.37 -28.89
CA ILE A 27 9.07 5.91 -28.70
C ILE A 27 9.78 5.81 -30.04
N ASP A 28 10.44 6.90 -30.44
CA ASP A 28 11.19 7.00 -31.70
C ASP A 28 10.36 6.72 -32.97
N GLY A 29 9.03 6.91 -32.90
CA GLY A 29 8.10 6.72 -34.02
C GLY A 29 7.90 5.26 -34.48
N VAL A 30 8.50 4.28 -33.80
CA VAL A 30 8.50 2.87 -34.22
C VAL A 30 7.98 1.92 -33.13
N THR A 31 8.40 2.13 -31.88
CA THR A 31 8.08 1.19 -30.80
C THR A 31 6.80 1.61 -30.09
N HIS A 32 5.74 0.81 -30.20
CA HIS A 32 4.50 1.01 -29.44
C HIS A 32 4.71 0.69 -27.97
N LEU A 33 4.24 1.58 -27.10
CA LEU A 33 4.25 1.38 -25.64
C LEU A 33 3.00 0.66 -25.19
N GLU A 34 3.18 -0.28 -24.26
CA GLU A 34 2.07 -0.99 -23.62
C GLU A 34 1.28 -0.04 -22.71
N VAL A 35 -0.03 0.05 -22.92
CA VAL A 35 -0.95 0.75 -22.03
C VAL A 35 -1.39 -0.21 -20.94
N VAL A 36 -1.19 0.18 -19.68
CA VAL A 36 -1.55 -0.64 -18.53
C VAL A 36 -2.53 0.12 -17.61
N GLU A 37 -3.41 -0.60 -16.95
CA GLU A 37 -4.39 -0.04 -16.01
C GLU A 37 -3.82 0.14 -14.61
N GLU A 38 -2.81 -0.64 -14.27
CA GLU A 38 -2.13 -0.62 -12.98
C GLU A 38 -0.61 -0.55 -13.19
N PHE A 39 0.06 0.23 -12.36
CA PHE A 39 1.52 0.21 -12.27
C PHE A 39 2.00 0.43 -10.84
N ARG A 40 3.20 -0.06 -10.56
CA ARG A 40 3.83 0.09 -9.26
C ARG A 40 5.03 1.03 -9.36
N LEU A 41 4.98 2.13 -8.62
CA LEU A 41 6.07 3.10 -8.54
C LEU A 41 6.51 3.25 -7.09
N LEU A 42 7.81 3.04 -6.82
CA LEU A 42 8.42 3.17 -5.49
C LEU A 42 7.65 2.41 -4.38
N GLY A 43 7.05 1.30 -4.74
CA GLY A 43 6.31 0.45 -3.80
C GLY A 43 4.82 0.76 -3.67
N ILE A 44 4.33 1.83 -4.31
CA ILE A 44 2.93 2.26 -4.30
C ILE A 44 2.25 1.77 -5.57
N HIS A 45 1.03 1.25 -5.44
CA HIS A 45 0.18 0.83 -6.54
C HIS A 45 -0.70 1.98 -7.00
N PHE A 46 -0.60 2.32 -8.27
CA PHE A 46 -1.42 3.32 -8.94
C PHE A 46 -2.35 2.64 -9.93
N MET A 47 -3.63 3.02 -9.87
CA MET A 47 -4.66 2.54 -10.78
C MET A 47 -5.07 3.65 -11.74
N SER A 48 -5.38 3.32 -12.99
CA SER A 48 -5.84 4.26 -14.02
C SER A 48 -7.11 5.02 -13.63
N ASN A 49 -7.96 4.42 -12.79
CA ASN A 49 -9.18 5.02 -12.25
C ASN A 49 -8.96 5.86 -10.98
N MET A 50 -7.71 6.11 -10.58
CA MET A 50 -7.34 6.83 -9.35
C MET A 50 -7.83 6.17 -8.05
N SER A 51 -8.21 4.89 -8.07
CA SER A 51 -8.58 4.14 -6.87
C SER A 51 -7.33 3.72 -6.09
N TRP A 52 -7.40 3.78 -4.78
CA TRP A 52 -6.33 3.34 -3.89
C TRP A 52 -6.50 1.92 -3.35
N GLN A 53 -7.60 1.24 -3.71
CA GLN A 53 -7.94 -0.08 -3.16
C GLN A 53 -6.78 -1.08 -3.30
N ALA A 54 -6.17 -1.20 -4.48
CA ALA A 54 -5.05 -2.13 -4.71
C ALA A 54 -3.83 -1.81 -3.83
N ASN A 55 -3.54 -0.51 -3.62
CA ASN A 55 -2.47 -0.08 -2.73
C ASN A 55 -2.78 -0.44 -1.27
N ILE A 56 -3.99 -0.15 -0.80
CA ILE A 56 -4.43 -0.42 0.56
C ILE A 56 -4.45 -1.93 0.84
N ASP A 57 -4.98 -2.73 -0.08
CA ASP A 57 -5.00 -4.19 0.05
C ASP A 57 -3.57 -4.76 0.16
N SER A 58 -2.64 -4.31 -0.69
CA SER A 58 -1.24 -4.71 -0.64
C SER A 58 -0.57 -4.32 0.70
N MET A 59 -0.82 -3.10 1.19
CA MET A 59 -0.29 -2.62 2.47
C MET A 59 -0.85 -3.42 3.65
N CYS A 60 -2.17 -3.61 3.69
CA CYS A 60 -2.83 -4.36 4.76
C CYS A 60 -2.39 -5.81 4.78
N GLN A 61 -2.29 -6.47 3.61
CA GLN A 61 -1.77 -7.83 3.51
C GLN A 61 -0.36 -7.95 4.09
N LYS A 62 0.54 -7.04 3.75
CA LYS A 62 1.90 -7.01 4.31
C LYS A 62 1.88 -6.74 5.81
N GLY A 63 1.05 -5.81 6.27
CA GLY A 63 0.87 -5.52 7.68
C GLY A 63 0.41 -6.75 8.46
N PHE A 64 -0.66 -7.42 8.01
CA PHE A 64 -1.15 -8.64 8.64
C PHE A 64 -0.12 -9.78 8.62
N SER A 65 0.61 -9.96 7.52
CA SER A 65 1.64 -11.00 7.44
C SER A 65 2.77 -10.79 8.45
N ARG A 66 3.02 -9.55 8.88
CA ARG A 66 4.05 -9.24 9.88
C ARG A 66 3.58 -9.31 11.33
N LEU A 67 2.27 -9.38 11.57
CA LEU A 67 1.74 -9.54 12.93
C LEU A 67 2.21 -10.83 13.62
N TRP A 68 2.43 -11.90 12.84
CA TRP A 68 2.95 -13.15 13.40
C TRP A 68 4.31 -12.97 14.07
N MET A 69 5.14 -12.07 13.53
CA MET A 69 6.45 -11.76 14.11
C MET A 69 6.30 -11.15 15.51
N LEU A 70 5.38 -10.17 15.68
CA LEU A 70 5.09 -9.59 17.01
C LEU A 70 4.59 -10.66 17.98
N LYS A 71 3.68 -11.52 17.54
CA LYS A 71 3.17 -12.63 18.36
C LYS A 71 4.28 -13.60 18.77
N ARG A 72 5.21 -13.87 17.85
CA ARG A 72 6.35 -14.75 18.14
C ARG A 72 7.32 -14.14 19.14
N LEU A 73 7.67 -12.87 18.99
CA LEU A 73 8.51 -12.15 19.94
C LEU A 73 7.90 -12.14 21.34
N LYS A 74 6.59 -11.87 21.44
CA LYS A 74 5.89 -11.94 22.72
C LYS A 74 5.96 -13.31 23.37
N LYS A 75 5.80 -14.40 22.60
CA LYS A 75 5.95 -15.77 23.11
C LYS A 75 7.36 -16.10 23.57
N LEU A 76 8.38 -15.49 22.96
CA LEU A 76 9.79 -15.67 23.34
C LEU A 76 10.20 -14.84 24.56
N GLY A 77 9.27 -14.06 25.13
CA GLY A 77 9.54 -13.26 26.33
C GLY A 77 10.23 -11.93 26.04
N ALA A 78 10.15 -11.42 24.81
CA ALA A 78 10.66 -10.08 24.49
C ALA A 78 9.94 -9.03 25.33
N SER A 79 10.66 -7.99 25.76
CA SER A 79 10.12 -6.88 26.51
C SER A 79 9.12 -6.08 25.66
N GLN A 80 8.21 -5.38 26.31
CA GLN A 80 7.23 -4.55 25.62
C GLN A 80 7.90 -3.47 24.74
N SER A 81 9.01 -2.89 25.18
CA SER A 81 9.78 -1.91 24.41
C SER A 81 10.34 -2.50 23.12
N GLU A 82 10.87 -3.71 23.16
CA GLU A 82 11.38 -4.40 21.96
C GLU A 82 10.27 -4.72 20.97
N ILE A 83 9.10 -5.15 21.44
CA ILE A 83 7.93 -5.43 20.59
C ILE A 83 7.42 -4.14 19.95
N ILE A 84 7.39 -3.03 20.69
CA ILE A 84 7.03 -1.70 20.18
C ILE A 84 8.00 -1.26 19.08
N ASP A 85 9.30 -1.42 19.28
CA ASP A 85 10.33 -1.09 18.31
C ASP A 85 10.14 -1.87 17.00
N VAL A 86 9.84 -3.14 17.09
CA VAL A 86 9.56 -3.98 15.90
C VAL A 86 8.26 -3.55 15.22
N TYR A 87 7.22 -3.18 15.98
CA TYR A 87 5.99 -2.63 15.41
C TYR A 87 6.28 -1.38 14.58
N PHE A 88 7.02 -0.41 15.10
CA PHE A 88 7.36 0.82 14.38
C PHE A 88 8.17 0.53 13.11
N LYS A 89 9.18 -0.32 13.20
CA LYS A 89 10.11 -0.61 12.11
C LYS A 89 9.52 -1.52 11.04
N GLN A 90 8.59 -2.40 11.38
CA GLN A 90 8.13 -3.45 10.47
C GLN A 90 6.68 -3.31 10.00
N ILE A 91 5.80 -2.71 10.78
CA ILE A 91 4.38 -2.60 10.45
C ILE A 91 4.02 -1.16 10.15
N ARG A 92 4.26 -0.25 11.08
CA ARG A 92 3.89 1.15 10.93
C ARG A 92 4.54 1.80 9.70
N CYS A 93 5.82 1.51 9.44
CA CYS A 93 6.52 2.04 8.26
C CYS A 93 5.87 1.64 6.93
N ILE A 94 5.20 0.46 6.86
CA ILE A 94 4.47 0.03 5.66
C ILE A 94 3.17 0.81 5.52
N LEU A 95 2.44 0.98 6.63
CA LEU A 95 1.15 1.66 6.64
C LEU A 95 1.28 3.17 6.42
N GLU A 96 2.43 3.75 6.72
CA GLU A 96 2.71 5.18 6.54
C GLU A 96 3.51 5.48 5.26
N LEU A 97 3.86 4.47 4.48
CA LEU A 97 4.62 4.66 3.23
C LEU A 97 3.85 5.61 2.30
N ALA A 98 4.45 6.77 2.03
CA ALA A 98 3.89 7.81 1.16
C ALA A 98 2.45 8.21 1.50
N VAL A 99 2.11 8.24 2.77
CA VAL A 99 0.77 8.55 3.31
C VAL A 99 0.17 9.81 2.70
N ALA A 100 0.95 10.84 2.46
CA ALA A 100 0.49 12.10 1.86
C ALA A 100 -0.06 11.95 0.43
N VAL A 101 0.34 10.90 -0.29
CA VAL A 101 -0.09 10.66 -1.68
C VAL A 101 -1.48 10.06 -1.74
N TRP A 102 -1.78 9.06 -0.93
CA TRP A 102 -3.01 8.29 -1.02
C TRP A 102 -4.08 8.66 0.03
N THR A 103 -3.70 9.28 1.14
CA THR A 103 -4.64 9.65 2.22
C THR A 103 -5.79 10.57 1.74
N PRO A 104 -5.56 11.59 0.89
CA PRO A 104 -6.66 12.48 0.48
C PRO A 104 -7.76 11.79 -0.33
N GLY A 105 -7.45 10.64 -0.95
CA GLY A 105 -8.39 9.87 -1.78
C GLY A 105 -8.99 8.66 -1.09
N LEU A 106 -8.75 8.46 0.21
CA LEU A 106 -9.26 7.29 0.92
C LEU A 106 -10.77 7.32 1.12
N THR A 107 -11.38 6.17 0.87
CA THR A 107 -12.74 5.89 1.32
C THR A 107 -12.76 5.53 2.82
N LYS A 108 -13.95 5.62 3.45
CA LYS A 108 -14.13 5.17 4.85
C LYS A 108 -13.79 3.69 5.04
N GLY A 109 -14.11 2.85 4.04
CA GLY A 109 -13.80 1.42 4.08
C GLY A 109 -12.30 1.15 4.07
N GLU A 110 -11.54 1.84 3.22
CA GLU A 110 -10.09 1.73 3.14
C GLU A 110 -9.41 2.22 4.43
N SER A 111 -9.86 3.35 4.99
CA SER A 111 -9.38 3.82 6.30
C SER A 111 -9.61 2.77 7.39
N TYR A 112 -10.78 2.15 7.43
CA TYR A 112 -11.10 1.10 8.39
C TYR A 112 -10.20 -0.14 8.23
N GLN A 113 -9.84 -0.51 7.00
CA GLN A 113 -8.90 -1.63 6.77
C GLN A 113 -7.52 -1.35 7.36
N ILE A 114 -7.00 -0.12 7.20
CA ILE A 114 -5.71 0.29 7.77
C ILE A 114 -5.77 0.28 9.30
N GLU A 115 -6.82 0.88 9.87
CA GLU A 115 -7.02 0.90 11.31
C GLU A 115 -7.12 -0.49 11.92
N ARG A 116 -7.75 -1.42 11.22
CA ARG A 116 -7.85 -2.81 11.65
C ARG A 116 -6.48 -3.46 11.81
N VAL A 117 -5.54 -3.22 10.89
CA VAL A 117 -4.16 -3.73 11.03
C VAL A 117 -3.49 -3.12 12.25
N GLN A 118 -3.63 -1.81 12.45
CA GLN A 118 -3.06 -1.10 13.60
C GLN A 118 -3.66 -1.61 14.92
N LYS A 119 -4.99 -1.73 15.02
CA LYS A 119 -5.67 -2.25 16.20
C LYS A 119 -5.19 -3.67 16.54
N CYS A 120 -5.06 -4.55 15.54
CA CYS A 120 -4.53 -5.91 15.74
C CYS A 120 -3.08 -5.88 16.25
N ALA A 121 -2.24 -4.99 15.73
CA ALA A 121 -0.86 -4.86 16.19
C ALA A 121 -0.78 -4.36 17.63
N LEU A 122 -1.53 -3.32 17.96
CA LEU A 122 -1.60 -2.74 19.30
C LEU A 122 -2.12 -3.76 20.33
N HIS A 123 -3.12 -4.56 19.97
CA HIS A 123 -3.61 -5.64 20.81
C HIS A 123 -2.51 -6.68 21.15
N VAL A 124 -1.66 -7.00 20.17
CA VAL A 124 -0.51 -7.90 20.41
C VAL A 124 0.51 -7.25 21.32
N VAL A 125 0.81 -5.96 21.13
CA VAL A 125 1.79 -5.20 21.94
C VAL A 125 1.33 -5.05 23.39
N MET A 126 0.10 -4.56 23.58
CA MET A 126 -0.42 -4.18 24.89
C MET A 126 -1.09 -5.34 25.64
N GLY A 127 -1.53 -6.39 24.91
CA GLY A 127 -2.23 -7.52 25.51
C GLY A 127 -3.55 -7.09 26.15
N ASP A 128 -3.84 -7.61 27.35
CA ASP A 128 -5.08 -7.38 28.09
C ASP A 128 -5.25 -5.92 28.58
N SER A 129 -4.19 -5.13 28.51
CA SER A 129 -4.25 -3.69 28.84
C SER A 129 -4.81 -2.82 27.72
N TYR A 130 -5.09 -3.42 26.54
CA TYR A 130 -5.64 -2.70 25.41
C TYR A 130 -7.15 -2.59 25.51
N ASN A 131 -7.64 -1.41 25.91
CA ASN A 131 -9.04 -1.05 25.79
C ASN A 131 -9.27 -0.42 24.41
N SER A 132 -9.96 -1.14 23.52
CA SER A 132 -10.45 -0.56 22.29
C SER A 132 -11.52 0.48 22.63
N TYR A 133 -11.24 1.74 22.35
CA TYR A 133 -12.32 2.73 22.28
C TYR A 133 -13.08 2.46 20.98
N ASP A 134 -14.34 2.06 21.12
CA ASP A 134 -15.31 1.93 20.03
C ASP A 134 -15.65 3.30 19.41
#